data_3156e16feeeb2d773e9472b0a79b68f2
#
_entry.id   3156e16feeeb2d773e9472b0a79b68f2
#
_cell.length_a   1.000
_cell.length_b   1.000
_cell.length_c   1.000
_cell.angle_alpha   90.00
_cell.angle_beta   90.00
_cell.angle_gamma   90.00
#
_symmetry.space_group_name_H-M   'P 1'
#
loop_
_entity.id
_entity.type
_entity.pdbx_description
1 polymer ?
#
loop_
_entity_poly.entity_id
_entity_poly.type
_entity_poly.pdbx_seq_one_letter_code
_entity_poly.pdbx_strand_id
1 'polypeptide(L)' 'MCDLSRAEQGSLTTLLGDLQAAEARLSATYPDIFSRAWADHEAMLAALDDLTTAADRVRDWVAAKHHAAMA' A
#
# COMPACT_ATOMS: atom_id res chain seq x y z
N MET A 1 13.34 15.48 -17.10
CA MET A 1 12.10 14.88 -16.56
C MET A 1 11.80 13.62 -17.30
N CYS A 2 11.62 12.53 -16.57
CA CYS A 2 11.35 11.23 -17.19
C CYS A 2 9.87 10.92 -17.14
N ASP A 3 9.28 10.84 -18.31
CA ASP A 3 7.91 10.37 -18.40
C ASP A 3 7.92 8.85 -18.28
N LEU A 4 7.00 8.33 -17.50
CA LEU A 4 6.84 6.89 -17.37
C LEU A 4 6.24 6.33 -18.65
N SER A 5 6.73 5.18 -19.07
CA SER A 5 6.13 4.47 -20.16
C SER A 5 4.71 4.03 -19.78
N ARG A 6 3.91 3.66 -20.78
CA ARG A 6 2.55 3.20 -20.50
C ARG A 6 2.55 1.95 -19.61
N ALA A 7 3.50 1.04 -19.85
CA ALA A 7 3.62 -0.16 -19.03
C ALA A 7 3.99 0.19 -17.58
N GLU A 8 4.88 1.18 -17.41
CA GLU A 8 5.28 1.62 -16.07
C GLU A 8 4.13 2.31 -15.33
N GLN A 9 3.36 3.11 -16.04
CA GLN A 9 2.16 3.73 -15.46
C GLN A 9 1.17 2.69 -15.02
N GLY A 10 0.98 1.63 -15.82
CA GLY A 10 0.09 0.53 -15.47
C GLY A 10 0.56 -0.20 -14.22
N SER A 11 1.86 -0.46 -14.11
CA SER A 11 2.43 -1.11 -12.93
C SER A 11 2.23 -0.27 -11.68
N LEU A 12 2.50 1.03 -11.77
CA LEU A 12 2.31 1.93 -10.64
C LEU A 12 0.85 2.03 -10.24
N THR A 13 -0.04 2.12 -11.23
CA THR A 13 -1.48 2.17 -10.97
C THR A 13 -1.96 0.93 -10.21
N THR A 14 -1.47 -0.26 -10.61
CA THR A 14 -1.82 -1.51 -9.93
C THR A 14 -1.31 -1.49 -8.47
N LEU A 15 -0.08 -1.07 -8.26
CA LEU A 15 0.49 -1.01 -6.91
C LEU A 15 -0.26 -0.01 -6.02
N LEU A 16 -0.62 1.15 -6.57
CA LEU A 16 -1.38 2.14 -5.82
C LEU A 16 -2.81 1.65 -5.54
N GLY A 17 -3.39 0.90 -6.47
CA GLY A 17 -4.69 0.27 -6.26
C GLY A 17 -4.66 -0.72 -5.10
N ASP A 18 -3.60 -1.53 -5.03
CA ASP A 18 -3.41 -2.47 -3.92
C ASP A 18 -3.26 -1.74 -2.59
N LEU A 19 -2.51 -0.63 -2.59
CA LEU A 19 -2.33 0.19 -1.40
C LEU A 19 -3.66 0.78 -0.94
N GLN A 20 -4.44 1.31 -1.87
CA GLN A 20 -5.76 1.88 -1.56
C GLN A 20 -6.70 0.81 -1.00
N ALA A 21 -6.66 -0.40 -1.56
CA ALA A 21 -7.49 -1.51 -1.07
C ALA A 21 -7.09 -1.90 0.36
N ALA A 22 -5.79 -1.93 0.65
CA ALA A 22 -5.30 -2.24 1.99
C ALA A 22 -5.70 -1.15 2.99
N GLU A 23 -5.63 0.11 2.57
CA GLU A 23 -6.06 1.24 3.39
C GLU A 23 -7.56 1.17 3.68
N ALA A 24 -8.36 0.81 2.69
CA ALA A 24 -9.80 0.67 2.87
C ALA A 24 -10.13 -0.44 3.87
N ARG A 25 -9.40 -1.56 3.82
CA ARG A 25 -9.59 -2.63 4.79
C ARG A 25 -9.23 -2.19 6.19
N LEU A 26 -8.15 -1.44 6.33
CA LEU A 26 -7.75 -0.90 7.63
C LEU A 26 -8.81 0.05 8.17
N SER A 27 -9.32 0.94 7.34
CA SER A 27 -10.37 1.87 7.73
C SER A 27 -11.65 1.15 8.16
N ALA A 28 -12.00 0.08 7.47
CA ALA A 28 -13.17 -0.72 7.83
C ALA A 28 -12.99 -1.41 9.18
N THR A 29 -11.75 -1.71 9.58
CA THR A 29 -11.45 -2.36 10.85
C THR A 29 -11.50 -1.39 12.03
N TYR A 30 -11.22 -0.11 11.81
CA TYR A 30 -11.19 0.90 12.87
C TYR A 30 -12.46 0.96 13.71
N PRO A 31 -13.65 1.05 13.13
CA PRO A 31 -14.87 1.14 13.92
C PRO A 31 -15.04 -0.04 14.88
N ASP A 32 -14.69 -1.23 14.42
CA ASP A 32 -14.80 -2.43 15.25
C ASP A 32 -13.83 -2.38 16.43
N ILE A 33 -12.63 -1.89 16.18
CA ILE A 33 -11.60 -1.79 17.21
C ILE A 33 -12.05 -0.82 18.30
N PHE A 34 -12.58 0.34 17.91
CA PHE A 34 -13.03 1.33 18.87
C PHE A 34 -14.28 0.89 19.62
N SER A 35 -15.16 0.12 18.98
CA SER A 35 -16.41 -0.30 19.61
C SER A 35 -16.23 -1.53 20.49
N ARG A 36 -15.27 -2.40 20.17
CA ARG A 36 -15.06 -3.67 20.85
C ARG A 36 -13.77 -3.71 21.63
N ALA A 37 -13.16 -2.57 21.82
CA ALA A 37 -11.84 -2.47 22.42
C ALA A 37 -10.85 -3.30 21.57
N TRP A 38 -10.19 -4.23 22.17
CA TRP A 38 -9.14 -4.98 21.50
C TRP A 38 -9.59 -6.37 21.05
N ALA A 39 -10.90 -6.59 20.92
CA ALA A 39 -11.41 -7.89 20.50
C ALA A 39 -10.91 -8.28 19.11
N ASP A 40 -10.76 -7.32 18.21
CA ASP A 40 -10.33 -7.57 16.85
C ASP A 40 -8.87 -7.16 16.61
N HIS A 41 -8.07 -7.31 17.62
CA HIS A 41 -6.65 -7.00 17.59
C HIS A 41 -5.91 -7.70 16.45
N GLU A 42 -6.18 -8.98 16.23
CA GLU A 42 -5.54 -9.75 15.16
C GLU A 42 -5.94 -9.25 13.78
N ALA A 43 -7.19 -8.86 13.62
CA ALA A 43 -7.66 -8.30 12.35
C ALA A 43 -6.96 -6.98 12.06
N MET A 44 -6.74 -6.15 13.08
CA MET A 44 -6.00 -4.91 12.93
C MET A 44 -4.56 -5.17 12.50
N LEU A 45 -3.90 -6.12 13.15
CA LEU A 45 -2.52 -6.47 12.81
C LEU A 45 -2.43 -7.00 11.37
N ALA A 46 -3.37 -7.83 10.95
CA ALA A 46 -3.41 -8.35 9.59
C ALA A 46 -3.59 -7.21 8.57
N ALA A 47 -4.48 -6.27 8.86
CA ALA A 47 -4.72 -5.12 7.99
C ALA A 47 -3.47 -4.23 7.90
N LEU A 48 -2.77 -4.04 9.01
CA LEU A 48 -1.54 -3.26 9.03
C LEU A 48 -0.43 -3.96 8.24
N ASP A 49 -0.34 -5.28 8.34
CA ASP A 49 0.63 -6.05 7.56
C ASP A 49 0.36 -5.91 6.06
N ASP A 50 -0.90 -6.00 5.66
CA ASP A 50 -1.28 -5.82 4.25
C ASP A 50 -0.92 -4.43 3.76
N LEU A 51 -1.20 -3.43 4.57
CA LEU A 51 -0.89 -2.03 4.23
C LEU A 51 0.62 -1.84 4.11
N THR A 52 1.39 -2.36 5.06
CA THR A 52 2.84 -2.25 5.04
C THR A 52 3.43 -2.93 3.80
N THR A 53 2.94 -4.13 3.47
CA THR A 53 3.41 -4.86 2.28
C THR A 53 3.11 -4.07 1.02
N ALA A 54 1.91 -3.54 0.88
CA ALA A 54 1.53 -2.75 -0.29
C ALA A 54 2.36 -1.47 -0.39
N ALA A 55 2.59 -0.80 0.73
CA ALA A 55 3.40 0.40 0.78
C ALA A 55 4.86 0.12 0.40
N ASP A 56 5.41 -0.99 0.89
CA ASP A 56 6.78 -1.40 0.56
C ASP A 56 6.95 -1.66 -0.94
N ARG A 57 5.96 -2.26 -1.56
CA ARG A 57 6.01 -2.51 -3.01
C ARG A 57 6.04 -1.21 -3.80
N VAL A 58 5.24 -0.23 -3.40
CA VAL A 58 5.25 1.09 -4.02
C VAL A 58 6.60 1.75 -3.82
N ARG A 59 7.11 1.71 -2.59
CA ARG A 59 8.40 2.31 -2.26
C ARG A 59 9.52 1.68 -3.08
N ASP A 60 9.56 0.37 -3.16
CA ASP A 60 10.60 -0.34 -3.90
C ASP A 60 10.54 0.00 -5.38
N TRP A 61 9.35 0.08 -5.93
CA TRP A 61 9.16 0.44 -7.33
C TRP A 61 9.68 1.85 -7.60
N VAL A 62 9.31 2.81 -6.75
CA VAL A 62 9.75 4.20 -6.89
C VAL A 62 11.27 4.30 -6.71
N ALA A 63 11.81 3.60 -5.72
CA ALA A 63 13.25 3.60 -5.46
C ALA A 63 14.03 3.05 -6.67
N ALA A 64 13.54 1.98 -7.29
CA ALA A 64 14.17 1.42 -8.46
C ALA A 64 14.15 2.40 -9.63
N LYS A 65 13.06 3.13 -9.83
CA LYS A 65 12.97 4.14 -10.88
C LYS A 65 13.87 5.33 -10.59
N HIS A 66 13.96 5.74 -9.33
CA HIS A 66 14.84 6.81 -8.92
C HIS A 66 16.31 6.47 -9.21
N HIS A 67 16.73 5.27 -8.83
CA HIS A 67 18.09 4.81 -9.10
C HIS A 67 18.39 4.74 -10.59
N ALA A 68 17.45 4.24 -11.38
CA ALA A 68 17.61 4.18 -12.82
C ALA A 68 17.76 5.58 -13.42
N ALA A 69 17.00 6.53 -12.91
CA ALA A 69 17.08 7.92 -13.38
C ALA A 69 18.41 8.59 -13.01
N MET A 70 19.00 8.19 -11.89
CA MET A 70 20.29 8.75 -11.44
C MET A 70 21.50 8.07 -12.08
N ALA A 71 21.33 6.89 -12.60
CA ALA A 71 22.40 6.18 -13.30
C ALA A 71 22.57 6.72 -14.71
#